data_c9d716056ed81df17268a1305f37bd0f
#
_entry.id   c9d716056ed81df17268a1305f37bd0f
#
_cell.length_a   1.000
_cell.length_b   1.000
_cell.length_c   1.000
_cell.angle_alpha   90.00
_cell.angle_beta   90.00
_cell.angle_gamma   90.00
#
_symmetry.space_group_name_H-M   'P 1'
#
loop_
_entity.id
_entity.type
_entity.pdbx_description
1 polymer ?
#
loop_
_entity_poly.entity_id
_entity_poly.type
_entity_poly.pdbx_seq_one_letter_code
_entity_poly.pdbx_strand_id
1 'polypeptide(L)'
;MRANKIVYTSNTGFTRRYAEMLGKAAGLPVYDLAQSPQGGSALYLGWLRAGKIHGLARARKKHLVTGCCAVGLTDRPPMEKLSAQLPEGKVFYLRGGYDHGGQHGLNRLMMTAMIKSMERRPPEDAAAQGLLRAAREGADFVTEEQLSPVEDWLRG
;
A
#
# COMPACT_ATOMS: atom_id res chain seq x y z
N MET A 1 -3.03 -2.21 -22.51
CA MET A 1 -2.86 -1.94 -21.07
C MET A 1 -1.47 -2.28 -20.58
N ARG A 2 -0.98 -1.57 -19.59
CA ARG A 2 0.36 -1.79 -19.03
C ARG A 2 0.46 -2.99 -18.09
N ALA A 3 -0.68 -3.53 -17.68
CA ALA A 3 -0.77 -4.77 -16.91
C ALA A 3 -2.02 -5.53 -17.32
N ASN A 4 -2.00 -6.85 -17.16
CA ASN A 4 -3.15 -7.69 -17.47
C ASN A 4 -3.86 -8.24 -16.23
N LYS A 5 -3.37 -7.92 -15.06
CA LYS A 5 -3.98 -8.27 -13.78
C LYS A 5 -3.53 -7.31 -12.68
N ILE A 6 -4.30 -7.30 -11.60
CA ILE A 6 -3.96 -6.58 -10.36
C ILE A 6 -3.70 -7.63 -9.28
N VAL A 7 -2.57 -7.49 -8.58
CA VAL A 7 -2.17 -8.40 -7.51
C VAL A 7 -1.90 -7.57 -6.26
N TYR A 8 -2.34 -8.03 -5.11
CA TYR A 8 -2.19 -7.29 -3.86
C TYR A 8 -1.82 -8.18 -2.68
N THR A 9 -1.25 -7.57 -1.65
CA THR A 9 -1.27 -8.08 -0.28
C THR A 9 -1.96 -7.05 0.60
N SER A 10 -2.74 -7.50 1.56
CA SER A 10 -3.46 -6.62 2.47
C SER A 10 -3.37 -7.16 3.90
N ASN A 11 -3.24 -6.24 4.86
CA ASN A 11 -3.21 -6.59 6.28
C ASN A 11 -4.59 -6.37 6.94
N THR A 12 -5.15 -5.16 6.78
CA THR A 12 -6.41 -4.77 7.40
C THR A 12 -7.51 -4.41 6.40
N GLY A 13 -7.29 -4.67 5.12
CA GLY A 13 -8.29 -4.50 4.07
C GLY A 13 -8.20 -3.23 3.24
N PHE A 14 -7.41 -2.24 3.64
CA PHE A 14 -7.31 -0.96 2.90
C PHE A 14 -6.68 -1.14 1.51
N THR A 15 -5.58 -1.89 1.43
CA THR A 15 -4.93 -2.19 0.16
C THR A 15 -5.84 -3.00 -0.76
N ARG A 16 -6.55 -3.97 -0.22
CA ARG A 16 -7.51 -4.78 -0.95
C ARG A 16 -8.63 -3.92 -1.54
N ARG A 17 -9.15 -2.95 -0.78
CA ARG A 17 -10.19 -2.05 -1.28
C ARG A 17 -9.72 -1.29 -2.51
N TYR A 18 -8.51 -0.75 -2.49
CA TYR A 18 -7.93 -0.08 -3.66
C TYR A 18 -7.79 -1.03 -4.85
N ALA A 19 -7.30 -2.25 -4.60
CA ALA A 19 -7.14 -3.24 -5.65
C ALA A 19 -8.48 -3.59 -6.31
N GLU A 20 -9.52 -3.77 -5.53
CA GLU A 20 -10.88 -4.06 -6.03
C GLU A 20 -11.45 -2.89 -6.83
N MET A 21 -11.28 -1.66 -6.35
CA MET A 21 -11.72 -0.46 -7.06
C MET A 21 -11.02 -0.31 -8.42
N LEU A 22 -9.70 -0.51 -8.46
CA LEU A 22 -8.92 -0.47 -9.70
C LEU A 22 -9.34 -1.57 -10.67
N GLY A 23 -9.53 -2.78 -10.17
CA GLY A 23 -9.97 -3.91 -11.00
C GLY A 23 -11.30 -3.64 -11.66
N LYS A 24 -12.23 -3.06 -10.92
CA LYS A 24 -13.54 -2.68 -11.46
C LYS A 24 -13.42 -1.56 -12.49
N ALA A 25 -12.65 -0.53 -12.20
CA ALA A 25 -12.48 0.62 -13.10
C ALA A 25 -11.74 0.24 -14.38
N ALA A 26 -10.74 -0.62 -14.31
CA ALA A 26 -9.91 -1.01 -15.45
C ALA A 26 -10.39 -2.28 -16.17
N GLY A 27 -11.36 -2.99 -15.60
CA GLY A 27 -11.82 -4.27 -16.15
C GLY A 27 -10.76 -5.38 -16.05
N LEU A 28 -9.93 -5.35 -15.01
CA LEU A 28 -8.87 -6.33 -14.81
C LEU A 28 -9.19 -7.29 -13.66
N PRO A 29 -8.76 -8.55 -13.77
CA PRO A 29 -8.88 -9.49 -12.65
C PRO A 29 -7.99 -9.07 -11.49
N VAL A 30 -8.47 -9.32 -10.27
CA VAL A 30 -7.80 -8.97 -9.01
C VAL A 30 -7.52 -10.23 -8.22
N TYR A 31 -6.28 -10.39 -7.77
CA TYR A 31 -5.85 -11.56 -7.00
C TYR A 31 -5.07 -11.15 -5.76
N ASP A 32 -5.31 -11.86 -4.67
CA ASP A 32 -4.36 -11.91 -3.56
C ASP A 32 -3.06 -12.56 -4.07
N LEU A 33 -1.91 -12.05 -3.64
CA LEU A 33 -0.62 -12.55 -4.11
C LEU A 33 -0.46 -14.06 -3.91
N ALA A 34 -0.92 -14.59 -2.77
CA ALA A 34 -0.82 -16.01 -2.47
C ALA A 34 -1.61 -16.88 -3.44
N GLN A 35 -2.67 -16.36 -4.03
CA GLN A 35 -3.60 -17.08 -4.90
C GLN A 35 -3.47 -16.68 -6.38
N SER A 36 -2.60 -15.74 -6.70
CA SER A 36 -2.47 -15.26 -8.08
C SER A 36 -1.81 -16.30 -8.99
N PRO A 37 -2.34 -16.51 -10.22
CA PRO A 37 -1.70 -17.42 -11.18
C PRO A 37 -0.37 -16.86 -11.63
N GLN A 38 0.64 -17.70 -11.69
CA GLN A 38 2.00 -17.33 -12.07
C GLN A 38 2.09 -16.78 -13.49
N GLY A 39 2.98 -15.81 -13.68
CA GLY A 39 3.28 -15.24 -15.00
C GLY A 39 2.42 -14.02 -15.34
N GLY A 40 2.71 -13.44 -16.50
CA GLY A 40 2.03 -12.24 -16.99
C GLY A 40 2.46 -10.95 -16.32
N SER A 41 1.96 -9.84 -16.84
CA SER A 41 2.24 -8.50 -16.32
C SER A 41 1.23 -8.13 -15.23
N ALA A 42 1.71 -7.50 -14.17
CA ALA A 42 0.86 -7.15 -13.03
C ALA A 42 1.12 -5.72 -12.53
N LEU A 43 0.04 -5.05 -12.15
CA LEU A 43 0.11 -3.93 -11.23
C LEU A 43 0.00 -4.49 -9.82
N TYR A 44 1.00 -4.23 -9.00
CA TYR A 44 1.05 -4.75 -7.63
C TYR A 44 0.67 -3.65 -6.61
N LEU A 45 -0.16 -3.99 -5.64
CA LEU A 45 -0.47 -3.11 -4.53
C LEU A 45 -0.01 -3.76 -3.22
N GLY A 46 0.81 -3.04 -2.47
CA GLY A 46 1.31 -3.49 -1.18
C GLY A 46 1.30 -2.38 -0.15
N TRP A 47 1.03 -2.75 1.10
CA TRP A 47 1.07 -1.81 2.20
C TRP A 47 2.51 -1.58 2.66
N LEU A 48 2.76 -0.37 3.19
CA LEU A 48 4.09 -0.01 3.70
C LEU A 48 4.31 -0.55 5.11
N ARG A 49 5.44 -1.23 5.27
CA ARG A 49 5.91 -1.71 6.57
C ARG A 49 7.36 -1.28 6.73
N ALA A 50 7.62 -0.38 7.69
CA ALA A 50 8.97 0.15 7.92
C ALA A 50 9.63 0.68 6.64
N GLY A 51 8.88 1.39 5.79
CA GLY A 51 9.36 1.96 4.52
C GLY A 51 9.45 0.97 3.37
N LYS A 52 9.19 -0.30 3.58
CA LYS A 52 9.21 -1.35 2.55
C LYS A 52 7.81 -1.62 2.03
N ILE A 53 7.68 -1.80 0.72
CA ILE A 53 6.43 -2.25 0.10
C ILE A 53 6.31 -3.74 0.35
N HIS A 54 5.41 -4.13 1.25
CA HIS A 54 5.23 -5.52 1.66
C HIS A 54 4.85 -6.41 0.48
N GLY A 55 5.53 -7.54 0.34
CA GLY A 55 5.24 -8.54 -0.68
C GLY A 55 5.78 -8.24 -2.08
N LEU A 56 6.36 -7.06 -2.33
CA LEU A 56 6.84 -6.67 -3.66
C LEU A 56 7.89 -7.65 -4.20
N ALA A 57 8.84 -8.08 -3.37
CA ALA A 57 9.87 -9.03 -3.79
C ALA A 57 9.27 -10.37 -4.24
N ARG A 58 8.27 -10.86 -3.52
CA ARG A 58 7.55 -12.09 -3.89
C ARG A 58 6.73 -11.91 -5.17
N ALA A 59 6.09 -10.76 -5.32
CA ALA A 59 5.33 -10.45 -6.53
C ALA A 59 6.23 -10.43 -7.76
N ARG A 60 7.42 -9.85 -7.66
CA ARG A 60 8.40 -9.79 -8.75
C ARG A 60 8.96 -11.16 -9.16
N LYS A 61 8.98 -12.11 -8.25
CA LYS A 61 9.37 -13.50 -8.56
C LYS A 61 8.27 -14.25 -9.32
N LYS A 62 7.03 -13.84 -9.14
CA LYS A 62 5.86 -14.54 -9.67
C LYS A 62 5.31 -13.90 -10.95
N HIS A 63 5.48 -12.60 -11.09
CA HIS A 63 4.93 -11.80 -12.20
C HIS A 63 5.93 -10.79 -12.73
N LEU A 64 5.70 -10.31 -13.95
CA LEU A 64 6.35 -9.10 -14.44
C LEU A 64 5.60 -7.89 -13.83
N VAL A 65 6.14 -7.34 -12.78
CA VAL A 65 5.55 -6.18 -12.10
C VAL A 65 5.92 -4.91 -12.88
N THR A 66 4.96 -4.35 -13.60
CA THR A 66 5.16 -3.15 -14.43
C THR A 66 4.92 -1.87 -13.66
N GLY A 67 4.11 -1.92 -12.62
CA GLY A 67 3.82 -0.81 -11.73
C GLY A 67 3.47 -1.29 -10.35
N CYS A 68 3.57 -0.40 -9.38
CA CYS A 68 3.30 -0.70 -7.98
C CYS A 68 2.62 0.48 -7.30
N CYS A 69 1.64 0.19 -6.47
CA CYS A 69 1.04 1.17 -5.57
C CYS A 69 1.47 0.85 -4.14
N ALA A 70 2.17 1.77 -3.51
CA ALA A 70 2.50 1.70 -2.09
C ALA A 70 1.37 2.35 -1.29
N VAL A 71 0.80 1.61 -0.35
CA VAL A 71 -0.31 2.09 0.48
C VAL A 71 0.20 2.39 1.88
N GLY A 72 0.05 3.61 2.33
CA GLY A 72 0.54 4.04 3.64
C GLY A 72 -0.35 5.11 4.27
N LEU A 73 0.07 5.62 5.42
CA LEU A 73 -0.71 6.57 6.21
C LEU A 73 -0.29 8.03 6.01
N THR A 74 0.99 8.27 5.73
CA THR A 74 1.54 9.63 5.65
C THR A 74 0.96 10.39 4.47
N ASP A 75 0.82 11.70 4.61
CA ASP A 75 0.51 12.62 3.52
C ASP A 75 1.77 13.11 2.77
N ARG A 76 2.96 12.73 3.27
CA ARG A 76 4.26 13.12 2.72
C ARG A 76 5.15 11.89 2.47
N PRO A 77 4.82 11.07 1.45
CA PRO A 77 5.57 9.85 1.20
C PRO A 77 6.98 10.14 0.67
N PRO A 78 7.98 9.32 1.05
CA PRO A 78 9.33 9.43 0.53
C PRO A 78 9.42 8.80 -0.86
N MET A 79 8.95 9.50 -1.89
CA MET A 79 8.79 8.95 -3.25
C MET A 79 10.08 8.44 -3.87
N GLU A 80 11.24 9.08 -3.60
CA GLU A 80 12.53 8.58 -4.08
C GLU A 80 12.84 7.17 -3.56
N LYS A 81 12.62 6.96 -2.25
CA LYS A 81 12.86 5.67 -1.62
C LYS A 81 11.86 4.61 -2.09
N LEU A 82 10.63 5.00 -2.32
CA LEU A 82 9.59 4.09 -2.82
C LEU A 82 9.88 3.70 -4.27
N SER A 83 10.19 4.65 -5.12
CA SER A 83 10.52 4.41 -6.53
C SER A 83 11.77 3.53 -6.69
N ALA A 84 12.73 3.65 -5.79
CA ALA A 84 13.93 2.83 -5.80
C ALA A 84 13.65 1.34 -5.57
N GLN A 85 12.50 0.98 -5.01
CA GLN A 85 12.11 -0.41 -4.80
C GLN A 85 11.63 -1.11 -6.07
N LEU A 86 11.24 -0.34 -7.09
CA LEU A 86 10.87 -0.85 -8.40
C LEU A 86 11.46 0.05 -9.49
N PRO A 87 12.81 0.02 -9.70
CA PRO A 87 13.47 0.95 -10.61
C PRO A 87 13.05 0.80 -12.08
N GLU A 88 12.64 -0.39 -12.49
CA GLU A 88 12.19 -0.69 -13.86
C GLU A 88 10.71 -0.40 -14.12
N GLY A 89 9.96 -0.02 -13.09
CA GLY A 89 8.52 0.22 -13.19
C GLY A 89 8.09 1.57 -12.64
N LYS A 90 6.79 1.80 -12.63
CA LYS A 90 6.19 3.01 -12.08
C LYS A 90 5.69 2.76 -10.66
N VAL A 91 6.01 3.64 -9.73
CA VAL A 91 5.53 3.57 -8.35
C VAL A 91 4.59 4.72 -8.06
N PHE A 92 3.43 4.37 -7.52
CA PHE A 92 2.43 5.32 -7.04
C PHE A 92 2.31 5.20 -5.53
N TYR A 93 1.83 6.24 -4.90
CA TYR A 93 1.51 6.22 -3.49
C TYR A 93 0.02 6.48 -3.29
N LEU A 94 -0.61 5.65 -2.47
CA LEU A 94 -2.01 5.77 -2.10
C LEU A 94 -2.11 5.87 -0.59
N ARG A 95 -2.88 6.83 -0.12
CA ARG A 95 -3.11 6.98 1.31
C ARG A 95 -4.22 6.02 1.72
N GLY A 96 -3.87 5.06 2.59
CA GLY A 96 -4.78 4.01 3.01
C GLY A 96 -5.45 4.33 4.34
N GLY A 97 -5.24 3.49 5.33
CA GLY A 97 -5.84 3.67 6.64
C GLY A 97 -5.15 2.83 7.69
N TYR A 98 -5.67 2.92 8.89
CA TYR A 98 -5.18 2.15 10.02
C TYR A 98 -6.34 1.69 10.90
N ASP A 99 -6.33 0.42 11.21
CA ASP A 99 -7.26 -0.21 12.15
C ASP A 99 -6.45 -1.07 13.12
N HIS A 100 -6.26 -0.57 14.35
CA HIS A 100 -5.48 -1.29 15.37
C HIS A 100 -6.13 -2.62 15.74
N GLY A 101 -7.45 -2.68 15.80
CA GLY A 101 -8.20 -3.91 16.07
C GLY A 101 -8.03 -4.99 14.99
N GLY A 102 -7.73 -4.58 13.76
CA GLY A 102 -7.46 -5.48 12.64
C GLY A 102 -6.00 -5.94 12.53
N GLN A 103 -5.08 -5.35 13.32
CA GLN A 103 -3.68 -5.77 13.33
C GLN A 103 -3.51 -7.08 14.10
N HIS A 104 -2.62 -7.94 13.62
CA HIS A 104 -2.39 -9.26 14.20
C HIS A 104 -0.91 -9.53 14.42
N GLY A 105 -0.60 -10.39 15.43
CA GLY A 105 0.72 -10.92 15.68
C GLY A 105 1.80 -9.86 15.88
N LEU A 106 2.93 -10.03 15.19
CA LEU A 106 4.10 -9.15 15.32
C LEU A 106 3.80 -7.70 14.90
N ASN A 107 2.96 -7.51 13.87
CA ASN A 107 2.57 -6.17 13.42
C ASN A 107 1.85 -5.39 14.54
N ARG A 108 0.94 -6.04 15.25
CA ARG A 108 0.23 -5.43 16.36
C ARG A 108 1.19 -5.03 17.49
N LEU A 109 2.15 -5.92 17.82
CA LEU A 109 3.16 -5.64 18.82
C LEU A 109 4.05 -4.46 18.45
N MET A 110 4.50 -4.42 17.19
CA MET A 110 5.34 -3.33 16.69
C MET A 110 4.59 -2.00 16.72
N MET A 111 3.35 -1.97 16.28
CA MET A 111 2.52 -0.76 16.28
C MET A 111 2.23 -0.30 17.70
N THR A 112 1.95 -1.21 18.63
CA THR A 112 1.73 -0.89 20.05
C THR A 112 3.00 -0.27 20.65
N ALA A 113 4.17 -0.85 20.37
CA ALA A 113 5.45 -0.32 20.86
C ALA A 113 5.73 1.08 20.28
N MET A 114 5.47 1.30 19.00
CA MET A 114 5.62 2.60 18.34
C MET A 114 4.72 3.65 18.99
N ILE A 115 3.44 3.33 19.19
CA ILE A 115 2.47 4.25 19.82
C ILE A 115 2.96 4.63 21.21
N LYS A 116 3.37 3.67 22.04
CA LYS A 116 3.88 3.93 23.39
C LYS A 116 5.14 4.79 23.37
N SER A 117 6.04 4.55 22.43
CA SER A 117 7.26 5.36 22.27
C SER A 117 6.93 6.80 21.93
N MET A 118 5.99 7.03 21.01
CA MET A 118 5.55 8.37 20.61
C MET A 118 4.78 9.07 21.73
N GLU A 119 4.06 8.35 22.58
CA GLU A 119 3.38 8.91 23.76
C GLU A 119 4.36 9.38 24.83
N ARG A 120 5.47 8.67 25.02
CA ARG A 120 6.53 9.07 25.98
C ARG A 120 7.29 10.31 25.51
N ARG A 121 7.51 10.43 24.21
CA ARG A 121 8.20 11.56 23.58
C ARG A 121 7.35 12.05 22.41
N PRO A 122 6.32 12.88 22.69
CA PRO A 122 5.44 13.38 21.64
C PRO A 122 6.23 14.06 20.55
N PRO A 123 5.97 13.73 19.28
CA PRO A 123 6.66 14.35 18.16
C PRO A 123 6.28 15.83 18.03
N GLU A 124 7.24 16.67 17.70
CA GLU A 124 7.02 18.09 17.45
C GLU A 124 6.50 18.34 16.03
N ASP A 125 6.81 17.44 15.11
CA ASP A 125 6.38 17.52 13.71
C ASP A 125 4.89 17.20 13.57
N ALA A 126 4.18 18.07 12.84
CA ALA A 126 2.74 17.92 12.59
C ALA A 126 2.40 16.62 11.87
N ALA A 127 3.23 16.16 10.93
CA ALA A 127 3.02 14.91 10.22
C ALA A 127 3.12 13.70 11.16
N ALA A 128 4.11 13.70 12.05
CA ALA A 128 4.28 12.64 13.04
C ALA A 128 3.15 12.65 14.09
N GLN A 129 2.66 13.82 14.47
CA GLN A 129 1.48 13.94 15.35
C GLN A 129 0.24 13.37 14.68
N GLY A 130 0.05 13.61 13.38
CA GLY A 130 -1.04 13.04 12.60
C GLY A 130 -0.98 11.52 12.54
N LEU A 131 0.21 10.95 12.37
CA LEU A 131 0.42 9.49 12.41
C LEU A 131 0.07 8.91 13.77
N LEU A 132 0.48 9.56 14.85
CA LEU A 132 0.14 9.12 16.21
C LEU A 132 -1.37 9.13 16.44
N ARG A 133 -2.05 10.17 16.01
CA ARG A 133 -3.52 10.27 16.12
C ARG A 133 -4.20 9.15 15.32
N ALA A 134 -3.77 8.91 14.09
CA ALA A 134 -4.30 7.84 13.25
C ALA A 134 -4.08 6.47 13.89
N ALA A 135 -2.91 6.25 14.50
CA ALA A 135 -2.61 5.00 15.18
C ALA A 135 -3.48 4.77 16.42
N ARG A 136 -3.87 5.83 17.13
CA ARG A 136 -4.75 5.74 18.31
C ARG A 136 -6.22 5.59 17.95
N GLU A 137 -6.70 6.39 17.02
CA GLU A 137 -8.12 6.56 16.72
C GLU A 137 -8.58 5.74 15.53
N GLY A 138 -7.63 5.20 14.75
CA GLY A 138 -7.90 4.65 13.45
C GLY A 138 -7.99 5.74 12.39
N ALA A 139 -7.92 5.35 11.14
CA ALA A 139 -8.04 6.27 10.02
C ALA A 139 -8.47 5.54 8.76
N ASP A 140 -9.24 6.21 7.92
CA ASP A 140 -9.62 5.71 6.60
C ASP A 140 -9.53 6.87 5.60
N PHE A 141 -8.49 6.84 4.76
CA PHE A 141 -8.25 7.85 3.73
C PHE A 141 -8.50 7.32 2.33
N VAL A 142 -9.06 6.12 2.20
CA VAL A 142 -9.33 5.49 0.90
C VAL A 142 -10.36 6.30 0.12
N THR A 143 -9.97 6.74 -1.07
CA THR A 143 -10.87 7.44 -2.01
C THR A 143 -10.59 7.00 -3.43
N GLU A 144 -11.62 7.02 -4.28
CA GLU A 144 -11.46 6.72 -5.71
C GLU A 144 -10.62 7.76 -6.45
N GLU A 145 -10.66 9.00 -5.99
CA GLU A 145 -9.92 10.12 -6.60
C GLU A 145 -8.42 9.89 -6.63
N GLN A 146 -7.87 9.23 -5.61
CA GLN A 146 -6.44 8.90 -5.56
C GLN A 146 -6.03 7.93 -6.67
N LEU A 147 -6.95 7.20 -7.24
CA LEU A 147 -6.68 6.19 -8.27
C LEU A 147 -6.54 6.75 -9.68
N SER A 148 -6.98 7.99 -9.92
CA SER A 148 -6.95 8.59 -11.26
C SER A 148 -5.58 8.50 -11.95
N PRO A 149 -4.46 8.85 -11.29
CA PRO A 149 -3.14 8.72 -11.94
C PRO A 149 -2.78 7.27 -12.29
N VAL A 150 -3.22 6.33 -11.46
CA VAL A 150 -2.97 4.90 -11.69
C VAL A 150 -3.78 4.39 -12.87
N GLU A 151 -5.05 4.78 -12.94
CA GLU A 151 -5.94 4.41 -14.05
C GLU A 151 -5.43 4.96 -15.38
N ASP A 152 -5.02 6.22 -15.40
CA ASP A 152 -4.45 6.85 -16.59
C ASP A 152 -3.20 6.14 -17.08
N TRP A 153 -2.31 5.79 -16.13
CA TRP A 153 -1.11 5.03 -16.44
C TRP A 153 -1.43 3.63 -16.97
N LEU A 154 -2.41 2.94 -16.40
CA LEU A 154 -2.83 1.60 -16.87
C LEU A 154 -3.29 1.63 -18.32
N ARG A 155 -4.05 2.64 -18.69
CA ARG A 155 -4.57 2.79 -20.07
C ARG A 155 -3.47 3.09 -21.10
N GLY A 156 -2.36 3.57 -20.64
CA GLY A 156 -1.20 3.83 -21.46
C GLY A 156 -1.12 5.12 -22.13
#